data_1c3048fd22076be589d3ab080187d990
#
_entry.id   1c3048fd22076be589d3ab080187d990
#
_cell.length_a   1.000
_cell.length_b   1.000
_cell.length_c   1.000
_cell.angle_alpha   90.00
_cell.angle_beta   90.00
_cell.angle_gamma   90.00
#
_symmetry.space_group_name_H-M   'P 1'
#
loop_
_entity.id
_entity.type
_entity.pdbx_description
1 polymer ?
#
loop_
_entity_poly.entity_id
_entity_poly.type
_entity_poly.pdbx_seq_one_letter_code
_entity_poly.pdbx_strand_id
1 'polypeptide(L)' 'MSKKFFKINGIIETSNNIDIDDFCDKFIDFVESNGWIYGGGFCEVDENGNDLALNEGKNE' A
#
# COMPACT_ATOMS: atom_id res chain seq x y z
N MET A 1 16.23 13.63 -20.45
CA MET A 1 16.28 13.69 -19.15
C MET A 1 16.18 12.45 -18.49
N SER A 2 16.93 12.26 -17.46
CA SER A 2 16.96 11.04 -16.72
C SER A 2 15.86 10.97 -15.74
N LYS A 3 15.42 9.79 -15.41
CA LYS A 3 14.42 9.58 -14.41
C LYS A 3 15.07 8.96 -13.20
N LYS A 4 14.46 9.13 -12.06
CA LYS A 4 14.95 8.51 -10.85
C LYS A 4 13.89 7.57 -10.33
N PHE A 5 14.32 6.53 -9.65
CA PHE A 5 13.41 5.54 -9.12
C PHE A 5 13.73 5.30 -7.64
N PHE A 6 12.70 5.23 -6.83
CA PHE A 6 12.87 4.97 -5.41
C PHE A 6 12.01 3.76 -5.07
N LYS A 7 12.59 2.83 -4.36
CA LYS A 7 11.85 1.66 -3.93
C LYS A 7 11.40 1.91 -2.51
N ILE A 8 10.14 1.60 -2.21
CA ILE A 8 9.60 1.81 -0.89
C ILE A 8 9.46 0.48 -0.19
N ASN A 9 9.88 0.43 1.06
CA ASN A 9 9.79 -0.79 1.80
C ASN A 9 9.48 -0.45 3.24
N GLY A 10 8.36 -0.87 3.74
CA GLY A 10 7.98 -0.55 5.11
C GLY A 10 6.51 -0.82 5.34
N ILE A 11 6.07 -0.46 6.53
CA ILE A 11 4.70 -0.68 6.94
C ILE A 11 4.16 0.63 7.46
N ILE A 12 2.93 0.96 7.11
CA ILE A 12 2.29 2.16 7.58
C ILE A 12 1.20 1.80 8.56
N GLU A 13 1.21 2.44 9.69
CA GLU A 13 0.19 2.21 10.70
C GLU A 13 -0.89 3.27 10.54
N THR A 14 -2.14 2.86 10.50
CA THR A 14 -3.25 3.78 10.34
C THR A 14 -4.26 3.51 11.43
N SER A 15 -5.32 4.29 11.46
CA SER A 15 -6.39 4.03 12.37
C SER A 15 -7.17 2.81 11.89
N ASN A 16 -7.95 2.25 12.80
CA ASN A 16 -8.64 1.02 12.53
C ASN A 16 -9.81 1.15 11.58
N ASN A 17 -10.25 2.34 11.29
CA ASN A 17 -11.42 2.53 10.45
C ASN A 17 -11.10 2.85 8.99
N ILE A 18 -9.90 2.58 8.54
CA ILE A 18 -9.59 2.79 7.14
C ILE A 18 -9.32 1.42 6.53
N ASP A 19 -9.86 1.13 5.38
CA ASP A 19 -9.61 -0.15 4.75
C ASP A 19 -8.57 0.01 3.64
N ILE A 20 -8.22 -1.09 3.01
CA ILE A 20 -7.15 -1.09 2.03
C ILE A 20 -7.50 -0.25 0.80
N ASP A 21 -8.78 -0.24 0.41
CA ASP A 21 -9.17 0.54 -0.74
C ASP A 21 -9.02 2.04 -0.46
N ASP A 22 -9.41 2.48 0.72
CA ASP A 22 -9.25 3.87 1.10
C ASP A 22 -7.79 4.23 1.19
N PHE A 23 -6.98 3.34 1.73
CA PHE A 23 -5.57 3.60 1.84
C PHE A 23 -4.95 3.73 0.46
N CYS A 24 -5.29 2.84 -0.45
CA CYS A 24 -4.75 2.88 -1.80
C CYS A 24 -5.12 4.17 -2.50
N ASP A 25 -6.38 4.57 -2.37
CA ASP A 25 -6.84 5.79 -3.02
C ASP A 25 -6.05 7.00 -2.53
N LYS A 26 -5.83 7.10 -1.23
CA LYS A 26 -5.11 8.23 -0.71
C LYS A 26 -3.65 8.22 -1.10
N PHE A 27 -3.07 7.04 -1.14
CA PHE A 27 -1.67 6.92 -1.51
C PHE A 27 -1.47 7.29 -2.98
N ILE A 28 -2.32 6.78 -3.84
CA ILE A 28 -2.21 7.05 -5.27
C ILE A 28 -2.49 8.53 -5.55
N ASP A 29 -3.46 9.11 -4.85
CA ASP A 29 -3.73 10.53 -5.01
C ASP A 29 -2.49 11.35 -4.66
N PHE A 30 -1.81 10.99 -3.61
CA PHE A 30 -0.61 11.71 -3.22
C PHE A 30 0.47 11.60 -4.30
N VAL A 31 0.68 10.41 -4.79
CA VAL A 31 1.71 10.16 -5.79
C VAL A 31 1.38 10.92 -7.07
N GLU A 32 0.15 10.81 -7.52
CA GLU A 32 -0.24 11.44 -8.79
C GLU A 32 -0.28 12.96 -8.69
N SER A 33 -0.62 13.49 -7.53
CA SER A 33 -0.66 14.92 -7.40
C SER A 33 0.74 15.54 -7.50
N ASN A 34 1.76 14.74 -7.34
CA ASN A 34 3.12 15.21 -7.49
C ASN A 34 3.66 14.91 -8.90
N GLY A 35 2.84 14.34 -9.74
CA GLY A 35 3.29 13.99 -11.09
C GLY A 35 4.14 12.73 -11.11
N TRP A 36 4.06 11.92 -10.08
CA TRP A 36 4.86 10.70 -10.00
C TRP A 36 4.03 9.49 -10.38
N ILE A 37 4.68 8.36 -10.53
CA ILE A 37 4.02 7.13 -10.88
C ILE A 37 4.45 6.06 -9.89
N TYR A 38 3.50 5.30 -9.38
CA TYR A 38 3.80 4.21 -8.48
C TYR A 38 3.41 2.89 -9.16
N GLY A 39 4.33 1.95 -9.16
CA GLY A 39 4.03 0.62 -9.67
C GLY A 39 4.30 -0.37 -8.58
N GLY A 40 3.32 -1.17 -8.23
CA GLY A 40 3.48 -2.16 -7.19
C GLY A 40 2.13 -2.56 -6.66
N GLY A 41 2.11 -3.16 -5.51
CA GLY A 41 0.87 -3.63 -4.92
C GLY A 41 0.70 -3.14 -3.53
N PHE A 42 -0.45 -3.46 -2.95
CA PHE A 42 -0.77 -3.13 -1.60
C PHE A 42 -1.37 -4.35 -0.95
N CYS A 43 -1.14 -4.52 0.33
CA CYS A 43 -1.84 -5.56 1.05
C CYS A 43 -1.96 -5.14 2.49
N GLU A 44 -2.93 -5.67 3.18
CA GLU A 44 -3.13 -5.36 4.57
C GLU A 44 -2.31 -6.36 5.37
N VAL A 45 -1.61 -5.88 6.40
CA VAL A 45 -0.78 -6.76 7.21
C VAL A 45 -1.05 -6.47 8.68
N ASP A 46 -0.60 -7.34 9.55
CA ASP A 46 -0.73 -7.10 10.97
C ASP A 46 0.51 -6.34 11.45
N GLU A 47 0.61 -6.11 12.75
CA GLU A 47 1.70 -5.31 13.28
C GLU A 47 3.05 -5.98 13.10
N ASN A 48 3.09 -7.25 12.80
CA ASN A 48 4.34 -7.94 12.55
C ASN A 48 4.64 -8.05 11.07
N GLY A 49 3.77 -7.52 10.23
CA GLY A 49 4.01 -7.57 8.80
C GLY A 49 3.46 -8.78 8.09
N ASN A 50 2.65 -9.58 8.77
CA ASN A 50 2.07 -10.76 8.15
C ASN A 50 0.83 -10.40 7.36
N ASP A 51 0.69 -10.98 6.18
CA ASP A 51 -0.44 -10.68 5.32
C ASP A 51 -1.74 -11.17 5.89
N LEU A 52 -2.68 -10.27 6.07
CA LEU A 52 -3.98 -10.66 6.57
C LEU A 52 -4.89 -11.13 5.45
N ALA A 53 -4.78 -10.52 4.33
CA ALA A 53 -5.63 -10.88 3.21
C ALA A 53 -5.40 -12.30 2.75
N LEU A 54 -4.16 -12.76 2.82
CA LEU A 54 -3.89 -14.07 2.41
C LEU A 54 -4.59 -15.10 3.21
N ASN A 55 -4.75 -14.86 4.46
CA ASN A 55 -5.39 -15.81 5.30
C ASN A 55 -6.79 -16.05 4.88
N GLU A 56 -7.46 -15.05 4.43
CA GLU A 56 -8.74 -15.27 4.02
C GLU A 56 -8.82 -16.03 2.80
N GLY A 57 -7.96 -15.79 1.90
CA GLY A 57 -8.01 -16.44 0.66
C GLY A 57 -7.85 -17.86 0.77
N LYS A 58 -7.17 -18.33 1.75
CA LYS A 58 -6.95 -19.64 1.79
C LYS A 58 -7.90 -20.40 2.35
N ASN A 59 -8.71 -19.90 2.93
CA ASN A 59 -9.63 -20.68 3.43
C ASN A 59 -10.43 -21.26 2.53
N GLU A 60 -10.21 -21.54 1.85
CA GLU A 60 -10.84 -22.15 1.09
C GLU A 60 -10.78 -22.90 0.88
#